data_372d533aaedb8f053847fdc88dc1ff33
#
_entry.id   372d533aaedb8f053847fdc88dc1ff33
#
_cell.length_a   1.000
_cell.length_b   1.000
_cell.length_c   1.000
_cell.angle_alpha   90.00
_cell.angle_beta   90.00
_cell.angle_gamma   90.00
#
_symmetry.space_group_name_H-M   'P 1'
#
loop_
_entity.id
_entity.type
_entity.pdbx_description
1 polymer ?
#
loop_
_entity_poly.entity_id
_entity_poly.type
_entity_poly.pdbx_seq_one_letter_code
_entity_poly.pdbx_strand_id
1 'polypeptide(L)'
;QHAGIPGADELIPLVFAVIVATVTIYGLGMGPLARWLKLAERHQEGVLVLGAGRVERAIADALADAGVEVVLATTNRDDYYDARAAGRRTYFGNILARDVDLELDLSGIGRLLALTPNDDVNTLAASRYAATFGGGSTFQLVPRRREGGVASIPASEFGGRLLFGSELDYNTVLESLENGGQVRSSTVSDPVDGEGLGPVENGATPLFVVKSDGK
;
A
#
# COMPACT_ATOMS: atom_id res chain seq x y z
N GLN A 1 60.69 35.67 0.41
CA GLN A 1 61.06 35.06 -0.87
C GLN A 1 59.92 34.05 -1.24
N HIS A 2 59.02 34.50 -2.09
CA HIS A 2 58.07 33.59 -2.67
C HIS A 2 58.77 32.82 -3.78
N ALA A 3 59.04 31.53 -3.55
CA ALA A 3 59.44 30.62 -4.61
C ALA A 3 58.22 30.46 -5.58
N GLY A 4 58.25 31.25 -6.64
CA GLY A 4 57.26 31.14 -7.70
C GLY A 4 57.44 29.80 -8.41
N ILE A 5 56.58 28.85 -8.10
CA ILE A 5 56.49 27.59 -8.83
C ILE A 5 55.84 27.91 -10.18
N PRO A 6 56.54 27.68 -11.33
CA PRO A 6 55.96 27.91 -12.64
C PRO A 6 54.66 27.09 -12.79
N GLY A 7 53.54 27.75 -13.14
CA GLY A 7 52.24 27.09 -13.31
C GLY A 7 51.32 27.12 -12.08
N ALA A 8 51.74 27.73 -10.96
CA ALA A 8 50.89 27.85 -9.77
C ALA A 8 49.61 28.67 -10.04
N ASP A 9 49.67 29.64 -10.93
CA ASP A 9 48.52 30.48 -11.30
C ASP A 9 47.49 29.76 -12.14
N GLU A 10 47.87 28.67 -12.83
CA GLU A 10 46.97 27.84 -13.63
C GLU A 10 46.28 26.74 -12.79
N LEU A 11 46.80 26.46 -11.60
CA LEU A 11 46.27 25.40 -10.74
C LEU A 11 44.89 25.75 -10.16
N ILE A 12 44.69 27.03 -9.80
CA ILE A 12 43.42 27.51 -9.21
C ILE A 12 42.28 27.42 -10.21
N PRO A 13 42.39 27.94 -11.45
CA PRO A 13 41.31 27.81 -12.43
C PRO A 13 41.08 26.34 -12.87
N LEU A 14 42.14 25.52 -12.91
CA LEU A 14 42.00 24.09 -13.24
C LEU A 14 41.19 23.34 -12.18
N VAL A 15 41.54 23.53 -10.89
CA VAL A 15 40.79 22.92 -9.76
C VAL A 15 39.33 23.37 -9.77
N PHE A 16 39.09 24.66 -9.99
CA PHE A 16 37.74 25.20 -10.09
C PHE A 16 36.96 24.60 -11.26
N ALA A 17 37.59 24.45 -12.43
CA ALA A 17 36.97 23.82 -13.59
C ALA A 17 36.59 22.33 -13.32
N VAL A 18 37.48 21.59 -12.65
CA VAL A 18 37.22 20.20 -12.25
C VAL A 18 36.07 20.11 -11.25
N ILE A 19 36.01 21.01 -10.26
CA ILE A 19 34.89 21.03 -9.30
C ILE A 19 33.56 21.33 -10.03
N VAL A 20 33.51 22.36 -10.87
CA VAL A 20 32.33 22.71 -11.64
C VAL A 20 31.91 21.55 -12.55
N ALA A 21 32.84 20.93 -13.26
CA ALA A 21 32.57 19.80 -14.14
C ALA A 21 32.02 18.61 -13.35
N THR A 22 32.62 18.22 -12.22
CA THR A 22 32.16 17.10 -11.41
C THR A 22 30.75 17.35 -10.82
N VAL A 23 30.52 18.54 -10.24
CA VAL A 23 29.22 18.90 -9.70
C VAL A 23 28.14 18.89 -10.78
N THR A 24 28.48 19.40 -11.98
CA THR A 24 27.53 19.42 -13.12
C THR A 24 27.22 18.00 -13.63
N ILE A 25 28.26 17.16 -13.80
CA ILE A 25 28.09 15.78 -14.25
C ILE A 25 27.25 14.98 -13.24
N TYR A 26 27.57 15.06 -11.94
CA TYR A 26 26.79 14.34 -10.92
C TYR A 26 25.40 14.94 -10.73
N GLY A 27 25.27 16.26 -10.69
CA GLY A 27 23.98 16.92 -10.49
C GLY A 27 22.98 16.69 -11.64
N LEU A 28 23.44 16.81 -12.87
CA LEU A 28 22.58 16.60 -14.05
C LEU A 28 22.49 15.14 -14.48
N GLY A 29 23.53 14.33 -14.22
CA GLY A 29 23.60 12.93 -14.66
C GLY A 29 22.81 11.96 -13.76
N MET A 30 22.66 12.25 -12.47
CA MET A 30 21.99 11.34 -11.51
C MET A 30 20.52 11.10 -11.87
N GLY A 31 19.79 12.13 -12.26
CA GLY A 31 18.37 12.01 -12.60
C GLY A 31 18.10 11.09 -13.81
N PRO A 32 18.73 11.30 -14.96
CA PRO A 32 18.61 10.40 -16.11
C PRO A 32 19.12 8.99 -15.80
N LEU A 33 20.24 8.88 -15.07
CA LEU A 33 20.81 7.58 -14.70
C LEU A 33 19.88 6.77 -13.80
N ALA A 34 19.28 7.40 -12.79
CA ALA A 34 18.31 6.75 -11.90
C ALA A 34 17.07 6.25 -12.67
N ARG A 35 16.59 7.05 -13.65
CA ARG A 35 15.51 6.65 -14.56
C ARG A 35 15.91 5.51 -15.48
N TRP A 36 17.11 5.55 -16.05
CA TRP A 36 17.63 4.50 -16.94
C TRP A 36 17.84 3.18 -16.20
N LEU A 37 18.33 3.23 -14.97
CA LEU A 37 18.50 2.07 -14.08
C LEU A 37 17.17 1.59 -13.48
N LYS A 38 16.03 2.24 -13.81
CA LYS A 38 14.72 1.95 -13.21
C LYS A 38 14.74 1.94 -11.68
N LEU A 39 15.66 2.68 -11.07
CA LEU A 39 15.73 2.95 -9.63
C LEU A 39 14.75 4.06 -9.21
N ALA A 40 14.26 4.85 -10.18
CA ALA A 40 13.18 5.79 -9.93
C ALA A 40 11.90 4.98 -9.69
N GLU A 41 11.52 4.93 -8.44
CA GLU A 41 10.26 4.46 -7.86
C GLU A 41 9.48 3.51 -8.77
N ARG A 42 9.58 2.20 -8.51
CA ARG A 42 8.41 1.35 -8.76
C ARG A 42 7.28 2.05 -8.04
N HIS A 43 6.29 2.51 -8.76
CA HIS A 43 5.06 3.01 -8.18
C HIS A 43 4.61 1.96 -7.18
N GLN A 44 4.61 2.31 -5.90
CA GLN A 44 4.21 1.41 -4.82
C GLN A 44 2.68 1.41 -4.76
N GLU A 45 2.06 0.92 -5.84
CA GLU A 45 0.61 0.92 -6.03
C GLU A 45 -0.01 -0.38 -5.57
N GLY A 46 0.83 -1.40 -5.35
CA GLY A 46 0.39 -2.69 -4.87
C GLY A 46 -0.14 -2.64 -3.44
N VAL A 47 -0.92 -3.64 -3.10
CA VAL A 47 -1.67 -3.73 -1.86
C VAL A 47 -1.31 -5.00 -1.11
N LEU A 48 -0.92 -4.85 0.16
CA LEU A 48 -0.84 -5.94 1.13
C LEU A 48 -2.20 -6.08 1.81
N VAL A 49 -2.82 -7.23 1.66
CA VAL A 49 -4.08 -7.56 2.34
C VAL A 49 -3.79 -8.49 3.52
N LEU A 50 -4.12 -8.06 4.73
CA LEU A 50 -4.02 -8.88 5.91
C LEU A 50 -5.28 -9.73 6.05
N GLY A 51 -5.09 -11.03 6.04
CA GLY A 51 -6.11 -12.07 5.92
C GLY A 51 -6.08 -12.73 4.54
N ALA A 52 -6.63 -13.94 4.45
CA ALA A 52 -6.81 -14.67 3.19
C ALA A 52 -8.12 -15.48 3.20
N GLY A 53 -9.07 -15.14 4.07
CA GLY A 53 -10.39 -15.72 4.13
C GLY A 53 -11.25 -15.34 2.93
N ARG A 54 -12.53 -15.61 3.01
CA ARG A 54 -13.46 -15.39 1.90
C ARG A 54 -13.62 -13.91 1.52
N VAL A 55 -13.70 -13.04 2.52
CA VAL A 55 -13.83 -11.58 2.32
C VAL A 55 -12.58 -11.02 1.65
N GLU A 56 -11.41 -11.35 2.19
CA GLU A 56 -10.12 -10.85 1.73
C GLU A 56 -9.84 -11.31 0.30
N ARG A 57 -10.13 -12.58 -0.01
CA ARG A 57 -9.97 -13.10 -1.38
C ARG A 57 -10.91 -12.41 -2.37
N ALA A 58 -12.17 -12.20 -2.01
CA ALA A 58 -13.11 -11.51 -2.90
C ALA A 58 -12.68 -10.08 -3.22
N ILE A 59 -12.15 -9.36 -2.22
CA ILE A 59 -11.62 -8.01 -2.41
C ILE A 59 -10.31 -8.05 -3.22
N ALA A 60 -9.41 -8.98 -2.91
CA ALA A 60 -8.15 -9.16 -3.62
C ALA A 60 -8.36 -9.48 -5.11
N ASP A 61 -9.38 -10.30 -5.41
CA ASP A 61 -9.75 -10.66 -6.77
C ASP A 61 -10.23 -9.44 -7.56
N ALA A 62 -11.12 -8.65 -6.99
CA ALA A 62 -11.61 -7.44 -7.63
C ALA A 62 -10.51 -6.38 -7.84
N LEU A 63 -9.56 -6.26 -6.91
CA LEU A 63 -8.40 -5.38 -7.06
C LEU A 63 -7.45 -5.89 -8.15
N ALA A 64 -7.20 -7.21 -8.20
CA ALA A 64 -6.36 -7.81 -9.24
C ALA A 64 -7.00 -7.67 -10.63
N ASP A 65 -8.32 -7.81 -10.75
CA ASP A 65 -9.06 -7.58 -12.00
C ASP A 65 -8.99 -6.11 -12.45
N ALA A 66 -8.83 -5.19 -11.49
CA ALA A 66 -8.56 -3.76 -11.77
C ALA A 66 -7.08 -3.46 -12.07
N GLY A 67 -6.22 -4.49 -12.13
CA GLY A 67 -4.79 -4.34 -12.46
C GLY A 67 -3.89 -3.99 -11.28
N VAL A 68 -4.38 -4.06 -10.05
CA VAL A 68 -3.59 -3.79 -8.83
C VAL A 68 -2.83 -5.05 -8.43
N GLU A 69 -1.54 -4.92 -8.14
CA GLU A 69 -0.76 -6.01 -7.56
C GLU A 69 -1.20 -6.26 -6.11
N VAL A 70 -1.61 -7.50 -5.79
CA VAL A 70 -2.10 -7.85 -4.45
C VAL A 70 -1.28 -8.98 -3.86
N VAL A 71 -0.89 -8.82 -2.60
CA VAL A 71 -0.29 -9.86 -1.77
C VAL A 71 -1.20 -10.11 -0.57
N LEU A 72 -1.65 -11.35 -0.42
CA LEU A 72 -2.38 -11.78 0.78
C LEU A 72 -1.40 -12.23 1.85
N ALA A 73 -1.70 -11.96 3.13
CA ALA A 73 -0.90 -12.45 4.24
C ALA A 73 -1.80 -13.07 5.30
N THR A 74 -1.53 -14.33 5.68
CA THR A 74 -2.35 -15.04 6.65
C THR A 74 -1.52 -15.95 7.55
N THR A 75 -2.01 -16.17 8.77
CA THR A 75 -1.49 -17.21 9.69
C THR A 75 -2.34 -18.49 9.67
N ASN A 76 -3.48 -18.46 8.96
CA ASN A 76 -4.32 -19.62 8.78
C ASN A 76 -3.82 -20.47 7.61
N ARG A 77 -3.56 -21.74 7.88
CA ARG A 77 -2.98 -22.66 6.89
C ARG A 77 -3.97 -23.01 5.78
N ASP A 78 -5.23 -23.20 6.10
CA ASP A 78 -6.25 -23.57 5.14
C ASP A 78 -6.51 -22.41 4.16
N ASP A 79 -6.68 -21.19 4.69
CA ASP A 79 -6.81 -19.99 3.86
C ASP A 79 -5.60 -19.74 2.95
N TYR A 80 -4.38 -20.07 3.46
CA TYR A 80 -3.16 -19.99 2.66
C TYR A 80 -3.20 -20.92 1.46
N TYR A 81 -3.55 -22.20 1.67
CA TYR A 81 -3.61 -23.17 0.58
C TYR A 81 -4.72 -22.86 -0.41
N ASP A 82 -5.87 -22.41 0.05
CA ASP A 82 -6.98 -21.99 -0.80
C ASP A 82 -6.58 -20.81 -1.69
N ALA A 83 -5.97 -19.77 -1.10
CA ALA A 83 -5.52 -18.60 -1.85
C ALA A 83 -4.44 -18.97 -2.88
N ARG A 84 -3.51 -19.84 -2.51
CA ARG A 84 -2.46 -20.35 -3.41
C ARG A 84 -3.03 -21.20 -4.54
N ALA A 85 -4.00 -22.07 -4.25
CA ALA A 85 -4.69 -22.87 -5.25
C ALA A 85 -5.45 -22.01 -6.27
N ALA A 86 -5.97 -20.86 -5.82
CA ALA A 86 -6.58 -19.84 -6.68
C ALA A 86 -5.55 -18.97 -7.43
N GLY A 87 -4.25 -19.27 -7.35
CA GLY A 87 -3.19 -18.54 -8.05
C GLY A 87 -2.83 -17.19 -7.42
N ARG A 88 -3.22 -16.92 -6.17
CA ARG A 88 -2.95 -15.65 -5.49
C ARG A 88 -1.55 -15.65 -4.86
N ARG A 89 -0.86 -14.50 -4.96
CA ARG A 89 0.40 -14.29 -4.23
C ARG A 89 0.09 -14.18 -2.75
N THR A 90 0.53 -15.17 -1.97
CA THR A 90 0.15 -15.30 -0.55
C THR A 90 1.37 -15.60 0.30
N TYR A 91 1.54 -14.85 1.38
CA TYR A 91 2.52 -15.06 2.43
C TYR A 91 1.87 -15.81 3.59
N PHE A 92 2.54 -16.86 4.05
CA PHE A 92 2.14 -17.60 5.25
C PHE A 92 3.01 -17.18 6.43
N GLY A 93 2.47 -16.39 7.33
CA GLY A 93 3.20 -15.91 8.50
C GLY A 93 2.51 -14.74 9.18
N ASN A 94 3.07 -14.35 10.32
CA ASN A 94 2.59 -13.21 11.07
C ASN A 94 3.30 -11.94 10.60
N ILE A 95 2.58 -11.05 9.90
CA ILE A 95 3.13 -9.77 9.43
C ILE A 95 3.51 -8.79 10.57
N LEU A 96 3.14 -9.11 11.80
CA LEU A 96 3.56 -8.36 12.99
C LEU A 96 4.87 -8.88 13.60
N ALA A 97 5.46 -9.96 13.06
CA ALA A 97 6.76 -10.45 13.49
C ALA A 97 7.89 -9.49 13.14
N ARG A 98 8.98 -9.48 13.92
CA ARG A 98 10.08 -8.51 13.73
C ARG A 98 10.83 -8.70 12.41
N ASP A 99 10.92 -9.92 11.96
CA ASP A 99 11.73 -10.41 10.83
C ASP A 99 10.93 -10.60 9.56
N VAL A 100 9.65 -10.21 9.57
CA VAL A 100 8.76 -10.35 8.40
C VAL A 100 9.31 -9.63 7.16
N ASP A 101 10.01 -8.52 7.35
CA ASP A 101 10.58 -7.71 6.27
C ASP A 101 11.71 -8.46 5.50
N LEU A 102 12.25 -9.56 6.07
CA LEU A 102 13.24 -10.42 5.42
C LEU A 102 12.60 -11.53 4.57
N GLU A 103 11.36 -11.89 4.85
CA GLU A 103 10.65 -13.01 4.22
C GLU A 103 9.56 -12.55 3.27
N LEU A 104 8.91 -11.44 3.59
CA LEU A 104 7.83 -10.85 2.82
C LEU A 104 8.38 -9.79 1.86
N ASP A 105 8.44 -10.13 0.58
CA ASP A 105 8.82 -9.17 -0.45
C ASP A 105 7.68 -8.14 -0.67
N LEU A 106 7.91 -6.94 -0.19
CA LEU A 106 7.02 -5.79 -0.33
C LEU A 106 7.38 -4.89 -1.52
N SER A 107 8.24 -5.35 -2.43
CA SER A 107 8.61 -4.56 -3.61
C SER A 107 7.37 -4.27 -4.46
N GLY A 108 7.09 -3.00 -4.69
CA GLY A 108 5.91 -2.54 -5.43
C GLY A 108 4.64 -2.42 -4.57
N ILE A 109 4.67 -2.81 -3.29
CA ILE A 109 3.55 -2.67 -2.36
C ILE A 109 3.69 -1.35 -1.60
N GLY A 110 2.63 -0.57 -1.59
CA GLY A 110 2.62 0.74 -0.93
C GLY A 110 1.38 0.98 -0.05
N ARG A 111 0.49 0.01 0.03
CA ARG A 111 -0.74 0.14 0.81
C ARG A 111 -1.00 -1.12 1.64
N LEU A 112 -1.65 -0.93 2.80
CA LEU A 112 -2.16 -2.03 3.63
C LEU A 112 -3.68 -1.98 3.71
N LEU A 113 -4.33 -3.12 3.50
CA LEU A 113 -5.73 -3.37 3.86
C LEU A 113 -5.78 -4.42 4.96
N ALA A 114 -6.08 -4.01 6.19
CA ALA A 114 -6.26 -4.91 7.33
C ALA A 114 -7.74 -5.31 7.42
N LEU A 115 -8.04 -6.52 6.94
CA LEU A 115 -9.41 -6.98 6.70
C LEU A 115 -9.80 -8.19 7.55
N THR A 116 -8.98 -8.60 8.52
CA THR A 116 -9.28 -9.80 9.32
C THR A 116 -10.51 -9.62 10.22
N PRO A 117 -11.14 -10.71 10.66
CA PRO A 117 -12.22 -10.63 11.65
C PRO A 117 -11.76 -10.19 13.05
N ASN A 118 -10.46 -9.97 13.25
CA ASN A 118 -9.87 -9.54 14.52
C ASN A 118 -9.48 -8.06 14.48
N ASP A 119 -10.31 -7.21 15.07
CA ASP A 119 -10.12 -5.75 15.09
C ASP A 119 -8.81 -5.32 15.75
N ASP A 120 -8.36 -6.03 16.79
CA ASP A 120 -7.12 -5.70 17.51
C ASP A 120 -5.90 -5.97 16.61
N VAL A 121 -5.91 -7.08 15.86
CA VAL A 121 -4.86 -7.42 14.88
C VAL A 121 -4.84 -6.40 13.74
N ASN A 122 -6.01 -6.00 13.26
CA ASN A 122 -6.13 -4.99 12.20
C ASN A 122 -5.54 -3.66 12.65
N THR A 123 -5.86 -3.22 13.88
CA THR A 123 -5.35 -1.96 14.45
C THR A 123 -3.83 -2.00 14.66
N LEU A 124 -3.29 -3.12 15.16
CA LEU A 124 -1.85 -3.29 15.33
C LEU A 124 -1.11 -3.29 13.99
N ALA A 125 -1.67 -3.95 12.98
CA ALA A 125 -1.09 -3.97 11.65
C ALA A 125 -1.13 -2.56 11.03
N ALA A 126 -2.26 -1.87 11.13
CA ALA A 126 -2.39 -0.50 10.64
C ALA A 126 -1.36 0.43 11.28
N SER A 127 -1.20 0.37 12.61
CA SER A 127 -0.20 1.16 13.33
C SER A 127 1.24 0.86 12.90
N ARG A 128 1.59 -0.43 12.77
CA ARG A 128 2.94 -0.85 12.35
C ARG A 128 3.26 -0.36 10.94
N TYR A 129 2.36 -0.63 10.00
CA TYR A 129 2.61 -0.32 8.58
C TYR A 129 2.38 1.16 8.24
N ALA A 130 1.74 1.94 9.11
CA ALA A 130 1.70 3.39 8.98
C ALA A 130 3.10 4.03 8.98
N ALA A 131 4.08 3.42 9.67
CA ALA A 131 5.47 3.85 9.63
C ALA A 131 6.15 3.54 8.28
N THR A 132 5.73 2.47 7.59
CA THR A 132 6.32 1.99 6.34
C THR A 132 5.64 2.61 5.11
N PHE A 133 4.31 2.60 5.07
CA PHE A 133 3.51 3.07 3.92
C PHE A 133 2.92 4.46 4.10
N GLY A 134 2.99 5.02 5.30
CA GLY A 134 2.29 6.25 5.69
C GLY A 134 0.84 5.99 6.13
N GLY A 135 0.34 6.81 7.05
CA GLY A 135 -1.03 6.67 7.59
C GLY A 135 -2.13 6.83 6.53
N GLY A 136 -1.87 7.61 5.47
CA GLY A 136 -2.79 7.78 4.34
C GLY A 136 -2.94 6.55 3.45
N SER A 137 -1.99 5.61 3.52
CA SER A 137 -1.93 4.39 2.71
C SER A 137 -2.24 3.12 3.50
N THR A 138 -2.66 3.28 4.76
CA THR A 138 -2.93 2.16 5.67
C THR A 138 -4.40 2.19 6.05
N PHE A 139 -5.09 1.11 5.78
CA PHE A 139 -6.54 1.02 5.92
C PHE A 139 -6.93 -0.20 6.74
N GLN A 140 -8.04 -0.08 7.49
CA GLN A 140 -8.66 -1.19 8.21
C GLN A 140 -10.17 -1.12 8.13
N LEU A 141 -10.85 -2.25 8.34
CA LEU A 141 -12.29 -2.28 8.52
C LEU A 141 -12.71 -1.56 9.79
N VAL A 142 -13.96 -1.08 9.82
CA VAL A 142 -14.55 -0.51 11.01
C VAL A 142 -14.59 -1.57 12.10
N PRO A 143 -14.00 -1.32 13.29
CA PRO A 143 -14.08 -2.24 14.39
C PRO A 143 -15.54 -2.47 14.83
N ARG A 144 -15.89 -3.70 15.14
CA ARG A 144 -17.24 -4.04 15.62
C ARG A 144 -17.56 -3.31 16.92
N ARG A 145 -18.74 -2.72 17.00
CA ARG A 145 -19.25 -2.18 18.27
C ARG A 145 -19.46 -3.34 19.25
N ARG A 146 -18.62 -3.38 20.28
CA ARG A 146 -18.87 -4.27 21.43
C ARG A 146 -19.90 -3.59 22.33
N GLU A 147 -21.06 -4.19 22.51
CA GLU A 147 -22.05 -3.76 23.50
C GLU A 147 -21.40 -3.81 24.89
N GLY A 148 -21.24 -2.65 25.55
CA GLY A 148 -20.67 -2.54 26.89
C GLY A 148 -19.15 -2.58 27.01
N GLY A 149 -18.41 -2.59 25.92
CA GLY A 149 -16.94 -2.54 25.91
C GLY A 149 -16.40 -1.11 25.89
N VAL A 150 -15.17 -0.95 26.39
CA VAL A 150 -14.37 0.26 26.15
C VAL A 150 -14.32 0.44 24.64
N ALA A 151 -14.72 1.62 24.14
CA ALA A 151 -14.66 1.93 22.71
C ALA A 151 -13.27 1.59 22.20
N SER A 152 -13.20 0.70 21.19
CA SER A 152 -11.92 0.44 20.53
C SER A 152 -11.37 1.77 20.06
N ILE A 153 -10.12 2.08 20.41
CA ILE A 153 -9.50 3.36 20.05
C ILE A 153 -9.60 3.49 18.54
N PRO A 154 -10.14 4.58 18.00
CA PRO A 154 -10.33 4.71 16.56
C PRO A 154 -8.98 4.55 15.83
N ALA A 155 -8.98 3.86 14.71
CA ALA A 155 -7.78 3.71 13.87
C ALA A 155 -7.12 5.04 13.51
N SER A 156 -7.88 6.12 13.45
CA SER A 156 -7.39 7.48 13.23
C SER A 156 -6.38 7.94 14.28
N GLU A 157 -6.44 7.44 15.51
CA GLU A 157 -5.45 7.75 16.56
C GLU A 157 -4.14 6.95 16.38
N PHE A 158 -4.18 5.84 15.65
CA PHE A 158 -3.01 5.01 15.34
C PHE A 158 -2.49 5.18 13.91
N GLY A 159 -2.98 6.16 13.17
CA GLY A 159 -2.47 6.51 11.84
C GLY A 159 -3.03 5.70 10.67
N GLY A 160 -4.04 4.83 10.89
CA GLY A 160 -4.78 4.14 9.83
C GLY A 160 -6.09 4.84 9.46
N ARG A 161 -6.61 4.57 8.25
CA ARG A 161 -7.91 5.07 7.78
C ARG A 161 -8.94 3.94 7.84
N LEU A 162 -10.20 4.30 8.14
CA LEU A 162 -11.30 3.34 8.07
C LEU A 162 -11.75 3.14 6.62
N LEU A 163 -12.00 1.89 6.26
CA LEU A 163 -12.55 1.49 4.96
C LEU A 163 -14.07 1.50 4.98
N PHE A 164 -14.66 1.75 3.81
CA PHE A 164 -16.08 1.52 3.50
C PHE A 164 -17.08 2.31 4.36
N GLY A 165 -16.68 3.45 4.92
CA GLY A 165 -17.56 4.25 5.78
C GLY A 165 -17.72 3.64 7.17
N SER A 166 -18.75 4.06 7.90
CA SER A 166 -18.97 3.69 9.30
C SER A 166 -19.84 2.44 9.52
N GLU A 167 -20.37 1.83 8.47
CA GLU A 167 -21.41 0.80 8.57
C GLU A 167 -20.98 -0.59 8.07
N LEU A 168 -19.89 -0.69 7.31
CA LEU A 168 -19.41 -1.96 6.78
C LEU A 168 -18.31 -2.55 7.66
N ASP A 169 -18.71 -3.39 8.59
CA ASP A 169 -17.79 -4.23 9.34
C ASP A 169 -17.53 -5.57 8.61
N TYR A 170 -16.62 -6.38 9.14
CA TYR A 170 -16.27 -7.68 8.56
C TYR A 170 -17.46 -8.60 8.39
N ASN A 171 -18.36 -8.68 9.38
CA ASN A 171 -19.49 -9.60 9.36
C ASN A 171 -20.51 -9.18 8.31
N THR A 172 -20.79 -7.89 8.18
CA THR A 172 -21.71 -7.36 7.16
C THR A 172 -21.24 -7.71 5.75
N VAL A 173 -19.93 -7.58 5.48
CA VAL A 173 -19.36 -7.97 4.19
C VAL A 173 -19.44 -9.49 3.99
N LEU A 174 -19.10 -10.27 5.03
CA LEU A 174 -19.16 -11.74 4.96
C LEU A 174 -20.58 -12.23 4.70
N GLU A 175 -21.56 -11.75 5.44
CA GLU A 175 -22.98 -12.09 5.26
C GLU A 175 -23.48 -11.74 3.85
N SER A 176 -23.06 -10.59 3.34
CA SER A 176 -23.40 -10.22 1.96
C SER A 176 -22.86 -11.24 0.95
N LEU A 177 -21.59 -11.67 1.11
CA LEU A 177 -20.97 -12.68 0.25
C LEU A 177 -21.63 -14.07 0.41
N GLU A 178 -22.07 -14.43 1.62
CA GLU A 178 -22.77 -15.69 1.89
C GLU A 178 -24.16 -15.72 1.25
N ASN A 179 -24.82 -14.56 1.21
CA ASN A 179 -26.13 -14.38 0.57
C ASN A 179 -26.05 -14.18 -0.96
N GLY A 180 -24.88 -14.45 -1.57
CA GLY A 180 -24.71 -14.38 -3.02
C GLY A 180 -24.25 -13.02 -3.54
N GLY A 181 -23.92 -12.08 -2.66
CA GLY A 181 -23.24 -10.83 -3.02
C GLY A 181 -21.89 -11.09 -3.67
N GLN A 182 -21.42 -10.17 -4.47
CA GLN A 182 -20.14 -10.28 -5.17
C GLN A 182 -19.40 -8.95 -5.13
N VAL A 183 -18.09 -9.02 -4.92
CA VAL A 183 -17.20 -7.87 -5.14
C VAL A 183 -16.80 -7.88 -6.61
N ARG A 184 -16.99 -6.75 -7.30
CA ARG A 184 -16.66 -6.61 -8.72
C ARG A 184 -15.95 -5.30 -9.00
N SER A 185 -15.03 -5.30 -9.94
CA SER A 185 -14.50 -4.09 -10.53
C SER A 185 -15.41 -3.60 -11.67
N SER A 186 -15.61 -2.29 -11.75
CA SER A 186 -16.32 -1.67 -12.87
C SER A 186 -15.64 -0.35 -13.23
N THR A 187 -15.63 0.00 -14.52
CA THR A 187 -15.08 1.27 -14.97
C THR A 187 -16.10 2.38 -14.75
N VAL A 188 -15.70 3.44 -14.07
CA VAL A 188 -16.51 4.64 -13.89
C VAL A 188 -16.11 5.62 -14.99
N SER A 189 -17.09 6.05 -15.79
CA SER A 189 -16.88 6.94 -16.95
C SER A 189 -16.85 8.43 -16.56
N ASP A 190 -17.45 8.79 -15.44
CA ASP A 190 -17.46 10.16 -14.96
C ASP A 190 -16.31 10.41 -13.98
N PRO A 191 -15.70 11.63 -13.99
CA PRO A 191 -14.66 11.96 -13.04
C PRO A 191 -15.23 11.90 -11.62
N VAL A 192 -14.60 11.09 -10.77
CA VAL A 192 -14.94 10.99 -9.35
C VAL A 192 -14.32 12.18 -8.65
N ASP A 193 -15.14 13.16 -8.34
CA ASP A 193 -14.74 14.30 -7.49
C ASP A 193 -14.52 13.81 -6.06
N GLY A 194 -13.58 14.44 -5.32
CA GLY A 194 -13.05 13.96 -4.04
C GLY A 194 -14.06 13.75 -2.89
N GLU A 195 -15.36 13.91 -3.12
CA GLU A 195 -16.44 13.66 -2.15
C GLU A 195 -17.00 12.22 -2.19
N GLY A 196 -16.43 11.35 -3.02
CA GLY A 196 -16.81 9.95 -3.10
C GLY A 196 -17.82 9.62 -4.20
N LEU A 197 -17.96 8.33 -4.50
CA LEU A 197 -19.04 7.85 -5.37
C LEU A 197 -20.36 8.00 -4.64
N GLY A 198 -21.30 8.72 -5.24
CA GLY A 198 -22.70 8.73 -4.80
C GLY A 198 -23.29 7.30 -4.81
N PRO A 199 -24.52 7.13 -4.31
CA PRO A 199 -25.16 5.81 -4.30
C PRO A 199 -25.18 5.25 -5.72
N VAL A 200 -24.52 4.11 -5.90
CA VAL A 200 -24.48 3.41 -7.19
C VAL A 200 -25.87 2.84 -7.47
N GLU A 201 -26.36 3.00 -8.69
CA GLU A 201 -27.60 2.37 -9.12
C GLU A 201 -27.56 0.85 -8.83
N ASN A 202 -28.67 0.29 -8.37
CA ASN A 202 -28.86 -1.13 -8.00
C ASN A 202 -28.40 -1.57 -6.59
N GLY A 203 -28.26 -0.67 -5.63
CA GLY A 203 -27.97 -1.05 -4.23
C GLY A 203 -26.55 -1.58 -4.02
N ALA A 204 -25.63 -1.33 -4.95
CA ALA A 204 -24.22 -1.65 -4.79
C ALA A 204 -23.55 -0.61 -3.87
N THR A 205 -22.64 -1.09 -3.02
CA THR A 205 -21.83 -0.23 -2.16
C THR A 205 -20.44 -0.07 -2.77
N PRO A 206 -20.01 1.16 -3.09
CA PRO A 206 -18.65 1.39 -3.61
C PRO A 206 -17.63 1.10 -2.52
N LEU A 207 -16.65 0.27 -2.82
CA LEU A 207 -15.58 -0.09 -1.89
C LEU A 207 -14.30 0.73 -2.15
N PHE A 208 -13.85 0.79 -3.40
CA PHE A 208 -12.61 1.45 -3.79
C PHE A 208 -12.77 2.16 -5.13
N VAL A 209 -11.96 3.18 -5.32
CA VAL A 209 -11.72 3.79 -6.63
C VAL A 209 -10.24 3.59 -6.97
N VAL A 210 -9.99 2.89 -8.07
CA VAL A 210 -8.65 2.75 -8.63
C VAL A 210 -8.55 3.73 -9.80
N LYS A 211 -7.67 4.72 -9.68
CA LYS A 211 -7.41 5.67 -10.75
C LYS A 211 -6.52 5.04 -11.83
N SER A 212 -6.74 5.39 -13.09
CA SER A 212 -5.97 4.87 -14.22
C SER A 212 -4.49 5.28 -14.20
N ASP A 213 -4.14 6.31 -13.43
CA ASP A 213 -2.78 6.79 -13.20
C ASP A 213 -2.12 6.20 -11.94
N GLY A 214 -2.82 5.27 -11.28
CA GLY A 214 -2.35 4.57 -10.08
C GLY A 214 -2.26 5.44 -8.82
N LYS A 215 -2.89 6.61 -8.81
CA LYS A 215 -2.90 7.53 -7.67
C LYS A 215 -4.20 7.49 -6.89
#